data_2674665586b4088dea0dfd961d6d2a04
#
_entry.id   2674665586b4088dea0dfd961d6d2a04
#
_cell.length_a   1.000
_cell.length_b   1.000
_cell.length_c   1.000
_cell.angle_alpha   90.00
_cell.angle_beta   90.00
_cell.angle_gamma   90.00
#
_symmetry.space_group_name_H-M   'P 1'
#
loop_
_entity.id
_entity.type
_entity.pdbx_description
1 polymer ?
#
loop_
_entity_poly.entity_id
_entity_poly.type
_entity_poly.pdbx_seq_one_letter_code
_entity_poly.pdbx_strand_id
1 'polypeptide(L)'
;MPRFRMLLLAAVLPLTALPAQAQDVPAPPPPGAIKGVEFLANIPELKTAISLNFIGNTMFASTTTGIYAYDVSNPAAPAILGALPQYIWENEDVDVDPVRKLLFLSRDPRGFTTPAYSGFPYGAVQVIDVSIPHAMTQISMTLLPGGHTTSCVDKCNYTWTGGPSTGVGQPADWKGRPIFGLDMRDPAKPVACPEPLDLGRNDGKTDYAHDVQVDARGVAWVSGRGGVRGYWVNGKHRDPVTGVTRVATGCAPIPYGGGGTELGRTGPLMHNSWHNTKLAVNGRKGDVLMATEENLSSACQTSGRFVTYDLGGTYGGAGFRGKPHRMRELDTWTPEQQEGADGCASAHYFTDRGDGLVAIAFYGQGTRFLDVRNPRNIKQVAYFRPNDANTWAAYWRPGGLVFIADNERGVDVVRFGTAAGKAGAAPVQAPPAPKRPSLNLPSDQLGWLCATPKSMTG
;
A
#
# COMPACT_ATOMS: atom_id res chain seq x y z
N MET A 1 27.60 65.14 -47.00
CA MET A 1 27.96 64.43 -45.76
C MET A 1 27.31 63.05 -45.79
N PRO A 2 28.04 61.95 -46.00
CA PRO A 2 27.45 60.64 -46.15
C PRO A 2 27.40 59.97 -44.70
N ARG A 3 26.24 59.40 -44.46
CA ARG A 3 25.95 58.59 -43.18
C ARG A 3 26.49 57.18 -43.37
N PHE A 4 27.47 56.82 -42.58
CA PHE A 4 27.92 55.45 -42.42
C PHE A 4 26.88 54.63 -41.59
N ARG A 5 26.35 53.58 -42.19
CA ARG A 5 25.60 52.53 -41.45
C ARG A 5 26.56 51.41 -41.05
N MET A 6 26.72 51.22 -39.77
CA MET A 6 27.48 50.14 -39.19
C MET A 6 26.59 48.90 -39.12
N LEU A 7 26.89 47.85 -39.89
CA LEU A 7 26.28 46.53 -39.77
C LEU A 7 26.96 45.79 -38.60
N LEU A 8 26.20 45.48 -37.56
CA LEU A 8 26.59 44.50 -36.55
C LEU A 8 26.25 43.10 -37.07
N LEU A 9 27.27 42.30 -37.39
CA LEU A 9 27.13 40.86 -37.57
C LEU A 9 27.08 40.22 -36.18
N ALA A 10 25.92 39.64 -35.78
CA ALA A 10 25.80 38.76 -34.63
C ALA A 10 26.22 37.37 -35.08
N ALA A 11 27.36 36.90 -34.56
CA ALA A 11 27.79 35.51 -34.69
C ALA A 11 26.96 34.63 -33.79
N VAL A 12 26.08 33.79 -34.37
CA VAL A 12 25.37 32.73 -33.68
C VAL A 12 26.31 31.52 -33.58
N LEU A 13 26.85 31.29 -32.42
CA LEU A 13 27.56 30.05 -32.11
C LEU A 13 26.54 28.92 -31.92
N PRO A 14 26.68 27.76 -32.60
CA PRO A 14 25.82 26.63 -32.35
C PRO A 14 26.16 26.05 -30.97
N LEU A 15 25.19 26.05 -30.04
CA LEU A 15 25.24 25.23 -28.86
C LEU A 15 25.18 23.76 -29.30
N THR A 16 26.30 23.09 -29.36
CA THR A 16 26.34 21.63 -29.45
C THR A 16 25.89 21.08 -28.10
N ALA A 17 24.68 20.55 -28.06
CA ALA A 17 24.21 19.76 -26.94
C ALA A 17 25.15 18.56 -26.77
N LEU A 18 25.84 18.48 -25.65
CA LEU A 18 26.55 17.27 -25.25
C LEU A 18 25.54 16.14 -25.14
N PRO A 19 25.81 14.95 -25.70
CA PRO A 19 24.93 13.82 -25.52
C PRO A 19 24.86 13.53 -24.01
N ALA A 20 23.64 13.46 -23.49
CA ALA A 20 23.43 12.95 -22.13
C ALA A 20 24.08 11.56 -22.07
N GLN A 21 25.06 11.39 -21.21
CA GLN A 21 25.61 10.08 -20.92
C GLN A 21 24.44 9.24 -20.40
N ALA A 22 24.06 8.23 -21.15
CA ALA A 22 23.17 7.19 -20.66
C ALA A 22 23.85 6.64 -19.38
N GLN A 23 23.21 6.84 -18.24
CA GLN A 23 23.65 6.16 -17.03
C GLN A 23 23.53 4.67 -17.32
N ASP A 24 24.63 3.92 -17.11
CA ASP A 24 24.59 2.46 -17.16
C ASP A 24 23.60 1.98 -16.11
N VAL A 25 22.40 1.69 -16.56
CA VAL A 25 21.34 1.11 -15.71
C VAL A 25 21.72 -0.35 -15.50
N PRO A 26 22.01 -0.77 -14.25
CA PRO A 26 22.35 -2.16 -13.99
C PRO A 26 21.24 -3.10 -14.45
N ALA A 27 21.59 -4.22 -15.04
CA ALA A 27 20.61 -5.22 -15.46
C ALA A 27 19.73 -5.69 -14.28
N PRO A 28 18.44 -5.97 -14.48
CA PRO A 28 17.55 -6.46 -13.42
C PRO A 28 18.10 -7.79 -12.87
N PRO A 29 17.90 -8.05 -11.56
CA PRO A 29 18.31 -9.32 -10.99
C PRO A 29 17.56 -10.47 -11.67
N PRO A 30 18.24 -11.58 -11.97
CA PRO A 30 17.59 -12.74 -12.56
C PRO A 30 16.55 -13.33 -11.61
N PRO A 31 15.52 -14.04 -12.11
CA PRO A 31 14.60 -14.80 -11.29
C PRO A 31 15.34 -15.70 -10.29
N GLY A 32 14.84 -15.78 -9.06
CA GLY A 32 15.49 -16.52 -7.98
C GLY A 32 16.71 -15.83 -7.35
N ALA A 33 16.97 -14.57 -7.69
CA ALA A 33 18.13 -13.83 -7.17
C ALA A 33 17.87 -13.21 -5.79
N ILE A 34 18.90 -13.24 -4.95
CA ILE A 34 18.91 -12.67 -3.60
C ILE A 34 20.16 -11.79 -3.45
N LYS A 35 20.00 -10.60 -2.86
CA LYS A 35 21.11 -9.73 -2.53
C LYS A 35 20.84 -8.95 -1.26
N GLY A 36 21.79 -8.94 -0.32
CA GLY A 36 21.72 -8.12 0.91
C GLY A 36 20.67 -8.59 1.93
N VAL A 37 20.10 -9.78 1.73
CA VAL A 37 19.20 -10.44 2.67
C VAL A 37 19.59 -11.91 2.83
N GLU A 38 19.20 -12.50 3.95
CA GLU A 38 19.27 -13.92 4.24
C GLU A 38 17.85 -14.50 4.22
N PHE A 39 17.62 -15.56 3.47
CA PHE A 39 16.37 -16.30 3.52
C PHE A 39 16.36 -17.20 4.76
N LEU A 40 15.27 -17.14 5.54
CA LEU A 40 15.14 -17.88 6.80
C LEU A 40 14.10 -19.00 6.72
N ALA A 41 12.92 -18.69 6.20
CA ALA A 41 11.81 -19.63 6.14
C ALA A 41 10.80 -19.27 5.06
N ASN A 42 10.00 -20.26 4.65
CA ASN A 42 8.77 -20.08 3.88
C ASN A 42 7.62 -20.82 4.57
N ILE A 43 6.44 -20.21 4.54
CA ILE A 43 5.18 -20.79 5.08
C ILE A 43 4.24 -21.00 3.88
N PRO A 44 4.38 -22.09 3.12
CA PRO A 44 3.66 -22.26 1.86
C PRO A 44 2.17 -22.54 2.03
N GLU A 45 1.76 -22.99 3.21
CA GLU A 45 0.34 -23.17 3.54
C GLU A 45 -0.43 -21.85 3.63
N LEU A 46 0.26 -20.73 3.71
CA LEU A 46 -0.31 -19.38 3.61
C LEU A 46 -0.37 -18.87 2.16
N LYS A 47 -0.32 -19.75 1.17
CA LYS A 47 -0.57 -19.36 -0.23
C LYS A 47 -1.83 -18.51 -0.34
N THR A 48 -1.80 -17.47 -1.17
CA THR A 48 -2.79 -16.40 -1.23
C THR A 48 -2.80 -15.46 -0.01
N ALA A 49 -1.65 -15.35 0.69
CA ALA A 49 -1.51 -14.34 1.73
C ALA A 49 -1.65 -12.94 1.14
N ILE A 50 -2.51 -12.15 1.78
CA ILE A 50 -2.85 -10.79 1.33
C ILE A 50 -2.26 -9.77 2.31
N SER A 51 -2.51 -9.93 3.61
CA SER A 51 -2.07 -9.00 4.65
C SER A 51 -1.51 -9.75 5.86
N LEU A 52 -0.48 -9.16 6.49
CA LEU A 52 0.11 -9.68 7.72
C LEU A 52 0.04 -8.63 8.81
N ASN A 53 -0.43 -9.03 9.98
CA ASN A 53 -0.52 -8.19 11.17
C ASN A 53 0.15 -8.87 12.36
N PHE A 54 0.59 -8.09 13.34
CA PHE A 54 1.38 -8.63 14.43
C PHE A 54 0.96 -8.09 15.80
N ILE A 55 0.82 -8.99 16.77
CA ILE A 55 0.72 -8.64 18.18
C ILE A 55 1.85 -9.38 18.92
N GLY A 56 2.88 -8.63 19.30
CA GLY A 56 4.09 -9.26 19.84
C GLY A 56 4.74 -10.21 18.83
N ASN A 57 4.90 -11.47 19.22
CA ASN A 57 5.43 -12.53 18.35
C ASN A 57 4.34 -13.36 17.66
N THR A 58 3.09 -12.97 17.76
CA THR A 58 2.02 -13.61 17.00
C THR A 58 1.79 -12.86 15.70
N MET A 59 1.95 -13.55 14.58
CA MET A 59 1.58 -13.07 13.25
C MET A 59 0.18 -13.56 12.91
N PHE A 60 -0.66 -12.65 12.45
CA PHE A 60 -1.96 -12.96 11.88
C PHE A 60 -1.87 -12.73 10.37
N ALA A 61 -2.08 -13.78 9.59
CA ALA A 61 -2.09 -13.73 8.14
C ALA A 61 -3.51 -13.87 7.62
N SER A 62 -3.96 -12.93 6.81
CA SER A 62 -5.18 -13.08 6.04
C SER A 62 -4.86 -13.70 4.68
N THR A 63 -5.69 -14.66 4.28
CA THR A 63 -5.62 -15.34 2.99
C THR A 63 -7.02 -15.41 2.40
N THR A 64 -7.16 -15.83 1.15
CA THR A 64 -8.48 -16.06 0.55
C THR A 64 -9.29 -17.19 1.21
N THR A 65 -8.71 -17.93 2.16
CA THR A 65 -9.36 -19.07 2.82
C THR A 65 -9.54 -18.91 4.32
N GLY A 66 -9.01 -17.85 4.92
CA GLY A 66 -9.15 -17.61 6.35
C GLY A 66 -8.09 -16.70 6.95
N ILE A 67 -8.20 -16.54 8.25
CA ILE A 67 -7.20 -15.91 9.10
C ILE A 67 -6.41 -17.01 9.81
N TYR A 68 -5.09 -16.89 9.79
CA TYR A 68 -4.18 -17.85 10.41
C TYR A 68 -3.28 -17.13 11.43
N ALA A 69 -3.12 -17.72 12.61
CA ALA A 69 -2.22 -17.21 13.64
C ALA A 69 -0.96 -18.09 13.70
N TYR A 70 0.20 -17.46 13.72
CA TYR A 70 1.52 -18.12 13.84
C TYR A 70 2.35 -17.52 14.96
N ASP A 71 3.04 -18.36 15.71
CA ASP A 71 4.17 -17.93 16.52
C ASP A 71 5.39 -17.73 15.62
N VAL A 72 5.89 -16.52 15.60
CA VAL A 72 7.08 -16.12 14.84
C VAL A 72 8.25 -15.71 15.74
N SER A 73 8.24 -16.14 17.01
CA SER A 73 9.34 -15.91 17.94
C SER A 73 10.66 -16.53 17.45
N ASN A 74 10.56 -17.68 16.76
CA ASN A 74 11.65 -18.24 15.96
C ASN A 74 11.36 -17.98 14.46
N PRO A 75 11.95 -16.96 13.84
CA PRO A 75 11.64 -16.61 12.46
C PRO A 75 12.12 -17.63 11.44
N ALA A 76 13.01 -18.56 11.82
CA ALA A 76 13.47 -19.63 10.95
C ALA A 76 12.56 -20.89 11.03
N ALA A 77 11.63 -20.91 11.98
CA ALA A 77 10.69 -22.03 12.18
C ALA A 77 9.35 -21.50 12.72
N PRO A 78 8.60 -20.70 11.95
CA PRO A 78 7.26 -20.24 12.35
C PRO A 78 6.34 -21.42 12.64
N ALA A 79 5.56 -21.33 13.72
CA ALA A 79 4.67 -22.40 14.16
C ALA A 79 3.20 -21.95 14.17
N ILE A 80 2.31 -22.74 13.58
CA ILE A 80 0.88 -22.44 13.59
C ILE A 80 0.32 -22.50 15.01
N LEU A 81 -0.44 -21.48 15.40
CA LEU A 81 -1.17 -21.41 16.67
C LEU A 81 -2.65 -21.71 16.47
N GLY A 82 -3.23 -21.26 15.38
CA GLY A 82 -4.66 -21.45 15.12
C GLY A 82 -5.09 -20.91 13.75
N ALA A 83 -6.33 -21.23 13.42
CA ALA A 83 -6.95 -20.79 12.18
C ALA A 83 -8.43 -20.47 12.40
N LEU A 84 -8.93 -19.46 11.72
CA LEU A 84 -10.34 -19.14 11.55
C LEU A 84 -10.68 -19.25 10.06
N PRO A 85 -11.15 -20.42 9.59
CA PRO A 85 -11.50 -20.59 8.18
C PRO A 85 -12.64 -19.64 7.79
N GLN A 86 -12.45 -18.94 6.71
CA GLN A 86 -13.44 -18.04 6.12
C GLN A 86 -13.20 -17.95 4.62
N TYR A 87 -14.24 -17.70 3.88
CA TYR A 87 -14.06 -17.17 2.53
C TYR A 87 -13.82 -15.68 2.64
N ILE A 88 -12.59 -15.29 2.51
CA ILE A 88 -12.16 -13.90 2.54
C ILE A 88 -11.82 -13.54 1.12
N TRP A 89 -12.50 -12.54 0.60
CA TRP A 89 -12.13 -11.93 -0.65
C TRP A 89 -11.33 -10.68 -0.37
N GLU A 90 -10.29 -10.51 -1.10
CA GLU A 90 -9.51 -9.30 -1.27
C GLU A 90 -9.66 -8.27 -0.13
N ASN A 91 -9.09 -8.62 1.03
CA ASN A 91 -9.02 -7.78 2.20
C ASN A 91 -7.57 -7.30 2.32
N GLU A 92 -7.21 -6.33 1.51
CA GLU A 92 -5.81 -5.97 1.33
C GLU A 92 -5.18 -5.35 2.57
N ASP A 93 -5.90 -4.54 3.30
CA ASP A 93 -5.42 -3.92 4.51
C ASP A 93 -6.30 -4.35 5.69
N VAL A 94 -5.84 -5.38 6.37
CA VAL A 94 -6.37 -5.80 7.67
C VAL A 94 -5.60 -5.06 8.73
N ASP A 95 -6.28 -4.42 9.65
CA ASP A 95 -5.61 -3.72 10.72
C ASP A 95 -5.85 -4.38 12.08
N VAL A 96 -4.99 -4.08 13.04
CA VAL A 96 -4.99 -4.70 14.34
C VAL A 96 -4.99 -3.69 15.48
N ASP A 97 -5.84 -3.93 16.47
CA ASP A 97 -5.76 -3.28 17.77
C ASP A 97 -4.96 -4.15 18.73
N PRO A 98 -3.71 -3.84 19.01
CA PRO A 98 -2.87 -4.65 19.88
C PRO A 98 -3.26 -4.55 21.35
N VAL A 99 -4.02 -3.52 21.75
CA VAL A 99 -4.47 -3.31 23.12
C VAL A 99 -5.69 -4.18 23.42
N ARG A 100 -6.72 -4.07 22.58
CA ARG A 100 -7.97 -4.85 22.74
C ARG A 100 -7.86 -6.26 22.17
N LYS A 101 -6.77 -6.59 21.45
CA LYS A 101 -6.55 -7.87 20.74
C LYS A 101 -7.62 -8.17 19.71
N LEU A 102 -7.85 -7.18 18.84
CA LEU A 102 -8.84 -7.28 17.78
C LEU A 102 -8.18 -7.16 16.41
N LEU A 103 -8.72 -7.90 15.44
CA LEU A 103 -8.49 -7.66 14.02
C LEU A 103 -9.73 -7.00 13.41
N PHE A 104 -9.49 -6.04 12.53
CA PHE A 104 -10.51 -5.40 11.70
C PHE A 104 -10.27 -5.83 10.25
N LEU A 105 -11.18 -6.65 9.74
CA LEU A 105 -11.05 -7.29 8.44
C LEU A 105 -12.09 -6.73 7.49
N SER A 106 -11.63 -6.15 6.39
CA SER A 106 -12.51 -5.74 5.28
C SER A 106 -13.04 -6.94 4.50
N ARG A 107 -14.17 -6.78 3.84
CA ARG A 107 -14.74 -7.74 2.88
C ARG A 107 -15.16 -7.01 1.61
N ASP A 108 -14.42 -7.21 0.54
CA ASP A 108 -14.73 -6.59 -0.74
C ASP A 108 -15.84 -7.36 -1.47
N PRO A 109 -16.99 -6.73 -1.76
CA PRO A 109 -18.10 -7.40 -2.41
C PRO A 109 -17.81 -7.83 -3.85
N ARG A 110 -16.82 -7.21 -4.50
CA ARG A 110 -16.48 -7.49 -5.90
C ARG A 110 -15.92 -8.89 -6.10
N GLY A 111 -15.35 -9.46 -5.05
CA GLY A 111 -14.77 -10.77 -5.10
C GLY A 111 -15.77 -11.93 -4.98
N PHE A 112 -17.01 -11.67 -4.59
CA PHE A 112 -18.02 -12.71 -4.37
C PHE A 112 -18.81 -12.99 -5.64
N THR A 113 -18.25 -13.78 -6.55
CA THR A 113 -18.91 -14.19 -7.79
C THR A 113 -19.65 -15.51 -7.67
N THR A 114 -19.56 -16.19 -6.51
CA THR A 114 -20.31 -17.43 -6.29
C THR A 114 -21.79 -17.15 -6.00
N PRO A 115 -22.70 -18.01 -6.42
CA PRO A 115 -24.14 -17.84 -6.17
C PRO A 115 -24.49 -17.67 -4.69
N ALA A 116 -23.70 -18.22 -3.77
CA ALA A 116 -23.91 -18.10 -2.34
C ALA A 116 -23.74 -16.65 -1.82
N TYR A 117 -23.04 -15.80 -2.56
CA TYR A 117 -22.75 -14.42 -2.19
C TYR A 117 -23.32 -13.39 -3.17
N SER A 118 -23.92 -13.84 -4.27
CA SER A 118 -24.53 -12.96 -5.29
C SER A 118 -25.68 -12.10 -4.78
N GLY A 119 -26.14 -12.32 -3.55
CA GLY A 119 -27.15 -11.50 -2.88
C GLY A 119 -26.57 -10.44 -1.91
N PHE A 120 -25.24 -10.33 -1.80
CA PHE A 120 -24.60 -9.32 -0.95
C PHE A 120 -23.95 -8.23 -1.81
N PRO A 121 -24.67 -7.15 -2.14
CA PRO A 121 -24.12 -6.04 -2.92
C PRO A 121 -23.18 -5.16 -2.08
N TYR A 122 -23.07 -5.42 -0.79
CA TYR A 122 -22.33 -4.60 0.15
C TYR A 122 -21.04 -5.30 0.61
N GLY A 123 -20.00 -4.51 0.79
CA GLY A 123 -18.84 -4.90 1.57
C GLY A 123 -19.18 -5.00 3.06
N ALA A 124 -18.16 -5.28 3.85
CA ALA A 124 -18.32 -5.31 5.30
C ALA A 124 -16.99 -5.05 6.00
N VAL A 125 -17.08 -4.72 7.28
CA VAL A 125 -15.99 -4.85 8.24
C VAL A 125 -16.37 -5.92 9.26
N GLN A 126 -15.52 -6.92 9.40
CA GLN A 126 -15.59 -7.92 10.47
C GLN A 126 -14.64 -7.54 11.60
N VAL A 127 -15.09 -7.70 12.82
CA VAL A 127 -14.24 -7.58 14.01
C VAL A 127 -14.03 -8.96 14.59
N ILE A 128 -12.76 -9.36 14.75
CA ILE A 128 -12.38 -10.67 15.20
C ILE A 128 -11.58 -10.52 16.50
N ASP A 129 -12.02 -11.19 17.55
CA ASP A 129 -11.25 -11.34 18.79
C ASP A 129 -10.12 -12.36 18.55
N VAL A 130 -8.89 -11.90 18.74
CA VAL A 130 -7.67 -12.71 18.60
C VAL A 130 -6.89 -12.80 19.91
N SER A 131 -7.54 -12.51 21.03
CA SER A 131 -6.92 -12.62 22.37
C SER A 131 -6.43 -14.04 22.66
N ILE A 132 -7.09 -15.03 22.07
CA ILE A 132 -6.73 -16.45 22.14
C ILE A 132 -6.50 -16.95 20.71
N PRO A 133 -5.25 -16.98 20.20
CA PRO A 133 -4.95 -17.27 18.79
C PRO A 133 -5.47 -18.62 18.27
N HIS A 134 -5.60 -19.63 19.12
CA HIS A 134 -6.17 -20.93 18.73
C HIS A 134 -7.71 -20.99 18.82
N ALA A 135 -8.35 -19.93 19.29
CA ALA A 135 -9.79 -19.82 19.44
C ALA A 135 -10.31 -18.45 18.98
N MET A 136 -9.80 -17.97 17.83
CA MET A 136 -10.24 -16.71 17.22
C MET A 136 -11.74 -16.74 16.93
N THR A 137 -12.46 -15.67 17.26
CA THR A 137 -13.90 -15.59 17.08
C THR A 137 -14.33 -14.24 16.49
N GLN A 138 -15.27 -14.27 15.55
CA GLN A 138 -15.92 -13.05 15.08
C GLN A 138 -16.86 -12.51 16.16
N ILE A 139 -16.69 -11.26 16.56
CA ILE A 139 -17.56 -10.58 17.53
C ILE A 139 -18.59 -9.66 16.89
N SER A 140 -18.31 -9.12 15.72
CA SER A 140 -19.28 -8.34 14.95
C SER A 140 -18.97 -8.36 13.45
N MET A 141 -19.97 -7.99 12.64
CA MET A 141 -19.84 -7.70 11.22
C MET A 141 -20.80 -6.58 10.86
N THR A 142 -20.29 -5.51 10.27
CA THR A 142 -21.07 -4.37 9.82
C THR A 142 -21.01 -4.27 8.31
N LEU A 143 -22.17 -4.28 7.67
CA LEU A 143 -22.29 -4.12 6.22
C LEU A 143 -22.05 -2.66 5.83
N LEU A 144 -21.30 -2.45 4.77
CA LEU A 144 -20.96 -1.14 4.20
C LEU A 144 -21.01 -1.19 2.67
N PRO A 145 -21.18 -0.03 2.00
CA PRO A 145 -21.02 0.04 0.55
C PRO A 145 -19.59 -0.16 0.07
N GLY A 146 -18.61 -0.06 0.95
CA GLY A 146 -17.19 -0.29 0.70
C GLY A 146 -16.68 -1.50 1.47
N GLY A 147 -15.49 -1.99 1.15
CA GLY A 147 -14.94 -3.16 1.83
C GLY A 147 -13.60 -3.63 1.30
N HIS A 148 -12.89 -2.79 0.51
CA HIS A 148 -11.64 -3.19 -0.12
C HIS A 148 -10.49 -3.21 0.90
N THR A 149 -10.25 -2.10 1.59
CA THR A 149 -9.27 -1.99 2.67
C THR A 149 -9.93 -1.48 3.94
N THR A 150 -9.39 -1.79 5.10
CA THR A 150 -9.88 -1.28 6.38
C THR A 150 -8.72 -0.95 7.28
N SER A 151 -8.62 0.31 7.68
CA SER A 151 -7.53 0.82 8.51
C SER A 151 -8.05 1.42 9.82
N CYS A 152 -7.30 1.20 10.89
CA CYS A 152 -7.53 1.83 12.19
C CYS A 152 -7.17 3.31 12.17
N VAL A 153 -8.07 4.16 12.61
CA VAL A 153 -7.79 5.56 12.86
C VAL A 153 -8.06 5.91 14.33
N ASP A 154 -7.35 6.91 14.85
CA ASP A 154 -7.41 7.33 16.25
C ASP A 154 -7.29 6.14 17.21
N LYS A 155 -6.19 5.38 17.14
CA LYS A 155 -5.92 4.22 17.99
C LYS A 155 -7.05 3.16 17.92
N CYS A 156 -7.55 2.92 16.74
CA CYS A 156 -8.69 2.01 16.49
C CYS A 156 -10.01 2.38 17.19
N ASN A 157 -10.17 3.62 17.66
CA ASN A 157 -11.47 4.14 18.06
C ASN A 157 -12.44 4.20 16.89
N TYR A 158 -11.89 4.28 15.68
CA TYR A 158 -12.63 4.24 14.43
C TYR A 158 -11.91 3.33 13.43
N THR A 159 -12.65 2.83 12.45
CA THR A 159 -12.07 2.26 11.22
C THR A 159 -12.53 3.09 10.01
N TRP A 160 -11.62 3.21 9.05
CA TRP A 160 -11.91 3.77 7.74
C TRP A 160 -11.76 2.69 6.69
N THR A 161 -12.81 2.52 5.90
CA THR A 161 -12.89 1.48 4.89
C THR A 161 -12.95 2.12 3.52
N GLY A 162 -12.04 1.72 2.64
CA GLY A 162 -12.03 2.13 1.24
C GLY A 162 -13.25 1.63 0.50
N GLY A 163 -13.77 2.47 -0.37
CA GLY A 163 -14.93 2.15 -1.18
C GLY A 163 -14.61 1.25 -2.37
N PRO A 164 -15.64 0.69 -3.03
CA PRO A 164 -15.47 -0.02 -4.27
C PRO A 164 -14.93 0.92 -5.36
N SER A 165 -14.27 0.38 -6.36
CA SER A 165 -13.91 1.18 -7.53
C SER A 165 -15.17 1.72 -8.20
N THR A 166 -15.02 2.84 -8.92
CA THR A 166 -16.09 3.48 -9.70
C THR A 166 -16.57 2.64 -10.89
N GLY A 167 -16.70 1.33 -10.70
CA GLY A 167 -17.17 0.39 -11.68
C GLY A 167 -18.67 0.15 -11.62
N VAL A 168 -19.13 -0.77 -12.46
CA VAL A 168 -20.53 -1.22 -12.51
C VAL A 168 -20.96 -1.76 -11.13
N GLY A 169 -22.14 -1.37 -10.68
CA GLY A 169 -22.74 -1.92 -9.46
C GLY A 169 -22.48 -1.12 -8.19
N GLN A 170 -22.10 0.15 -8.28
CA GLN A 170 -22.04 1.00 -7.09
C GLN A 170 -23.43 1.05 -6.41
N PRO A 171 -23.47 0.85 -5.08
CA PRO A 171 -24.70 1.01 -4.34
C PRO A 171 -25.31 2.40 -4.52
N ALA A 172 -26.66 2.49 -4.47
CA ALA A 172 -27.36 3.75 -4.66
C ALA A 172 -27.03 4.82 -3.61
N ASP A 173 -26.56 4.40 -2.45
CA ASP A 173 -26.09 5.27 -1.36
C ASP A 173 -24.61 5.68 -1.47
N TRP A 174 -23.89 5.19 -2.48
CA TRP A 174 -22.55 5.67 -2.82
C TRP A 174 -22.62 7.07 -3.44
N LYS A 175 -22.36 8.06 -2.69
CA LYS A 175 -22.46 9.47 -3.11
C LYS A 175 -21.14 10.04 -3.65
N GLY A 176 -20.29 9.20 -4.21
CA GLY A 176 -18.95 9.61 -4.65
C GLY A 176 -17.98 9.86 -3.51
N ARG A 177 -18.28 9.39 -2.33
CA ARG A 177 -17.47 9.54 -1.12
C ARG A 177 -16.72 8.24 -0.86
N PRO A 178 -15.38 8.24 -0.91
CA PRO A 178 -14.62 7.00 -1.01
C PRO A 178 -14.39 6.30 0.33
N ILE A 179 -14.61 6.94 1.48
CA ILE A 179 -14.38 6.38 2.81
C ILE A 179 -15.67 6.20 3.58
N PHE A 180 -15.86 4.98 4.09
CA PHE A 180 -16.89 4.64 5.05
C PHE A 180 -16.27 4.48 6.44
N GLY A 181 -16.66 5.33 7.37
CA GLY A 181 -16.16 5.31 8.75
C GLY A 181 -17.08 4.52 9.67
N LEU A 182 -16.51 3.76 10.57
CA LEU A 182 -17.21 3.14 11.69
C LEU A 182 -16.61 3.61 13.02
N ASP A 183 -17.46 3.94 13.99
CA ASP A 183 -17.08 4.11 15.38
C ASP A 183 -16.92 2.71 16.02
N MET A 184 -15.72 2.39 16.45
CA MET A 184 -15.29 1.10 16.99
C MET A 184 -15.03 1.16 18.50
N ARG A 185 -15.49 2.21 19.20
CA ARG A 185 -15.34 2.30 20.66
C ARG A 185 -16.07 1.17 21.38
N ASP A 186 -17.20 0.73 20.82
CA ASP A 186 -17.81 -0.56 21.16
C ASP A 186 -17.69 -1.50 19.94
N PRO A 187 -16.64 -2.35 19.88
CA PRO A 187 -16.39 -3.19 18.72
C PRO A 187 -17.40 -4.35 18.56
N ALA A 188 -18.19 -4.63 19.57
CA ALA A 188 -19.30 -5.58 19.47
C ALA A 188 -20.54 -4.97 18.82
N LYS A 189 -20.63 -3.63 18.80
CA LYS A 189 -21.75 -2.87 18.22
C LYS A 189 -21.22 -1.64 17.46
N PRO A 190 -20.47 -1.84 16.37
CA PRO A 190 -19.93 -0.73 15.60
C PRO A 190 -21.05 0.18 15.07
N VAL A 191 -20.82 1.48 15.06
CA VAL A 191 -21.78 2.48 14.59
C VAL A 191 -21.21 3.17 13.36
N ALA A 192 -21.95 3.13 12.26
CA ALA A 192 -21.56 3.85 11.05
C ALA A 192 -21.53 5.36 11.28
N CYS A 193 -20.52 6.03 10.76
CA CYS A 193 -20.52 7.47 10.69
C CYS A 193 -21.76 7.97 9.91
N PRO A 194 -22.37 9.11 10.32
CA PRO A 194 -23.65 9.56 9.74
C PRO A 194 -23.63 9.71 8.23
N GLU A 195 -22.45 10.06 7.68
CA GLU A 195 -22.24 10.19 6.24
C GLU A 195 -20.88 9.61 5.85
N PRO A 196 -20.77 8.99 4.65
CA PRO A 196 -19.47 8.68 4.09
C PRO A 196 -18.59 9.91 3.98
N LEU A 197 -17.30 9.76 4.20
CA LEU A 197 -16.38 10.90 4.22
C LEU A 197 -16.08 11.35 2.80
N ASP A 198 -16.43 12.60 2.51
CA ASP A 198 -16.07 13.27 1.27
C ASP A 198 -14.64 13.76 1.35
N LEU A 199 -13.76 13.13 0.61
CA LEU A 199 -12.35 13.51 0.54
C LEU A 199 -12.09 14.63 -0.48
N GLY A 200 -13.13 15.05 -1.20
CA GLY A 200 -13.14 16.21 -2.09
C GLY A 200 -12.11 16.12 -3.21
N ARG A 201 -12.54 15.80 -4.40
CA ARG A 201 -11.73 15.96 -5.62
C ARG A 201 -11.90 17.35 -6.20
N ASN A 202 -10.80 17.91 -6.69
CA ASN A 202 -10.82 19.23 -7.31
C ASN A 202 -11.45 19.25 -8.71
N ASP A 203 -11.64 18.09 -9.33
CA ASP A 203 -12.20 17.95 -10.68
C ASP A 203 -13.68 17.53 -10.68
N GLY A 204 -14.31 17.47 -9.51
CA GLY A 204 -15.72 17.10 -9.36
C GLY A 204 -16.03 15.64 -9.63
N LYS A 205 -15.03 14.78 -9.86
CA LYS A 205 -15.24 13.35 -10.11
C LYS A 205 -15.31 12.58 -8.80
N THR A 206 -15.95 11.43 -8.85
CA THR A 206 -15.93 10.45 -7.77
C THR A 206 -14.51 9.97 -7.55
N ASP A 207 -14.07 9.99 -6.32
CA ASP A 207 -12.80 9.44 -5.92
C ASP A 207 -12.92 7.95 -5.54
N TYR A 208 -11.81 7.26 -5.54
CA TYR A 208 -11.70 5.90 -5.03
C TYR A 208 -10.56 5.88 -4.02
N ALA A 209 -10.89 5.71 -2.75
CA ALA A 209 -9.88 5.49 -1.73
C ALA A 209 -9.50 4.02 -1.74
N HIS A 210 -8.19 3.78 -1.83
CA HIS A 210 -7.64 2.44 -1.83
C HIS A 210 -7.13 2.07 -0.43
N ASP A 211 -6.26 2.90 0.14
CA ASP A 211 -5.58 2.61 1.39
C ASP A 211 -5.53 3.83 2.33
N VAL A 212 -5.43 3.59 3.62
CA VAL A 212 -5.31 4.62 4.65
C VAL A 212 -4.24 4.24 5.66
N GLN A 213 -3.22 5.08 5.80
CA GLN A 213 -2.18 4.90 6.79
C GLN A 213 -2.15 6.08 7.77
N VAL A 214 -2.01 5.82 9.07
CA VAL A 214 -2.00 6.86 10.10
C VAL A 214 -0.58 7.08 10.64
N ASP A 215 -0.08 8.30 10.50
CA ASP A 215 1.25 8.66 10.98
C ASP A 215 1.31 8.86 12.50
N ALA A 216 2.51 8.98 13.04
CA ALA A 216 2.74 9.15 14.47
C ALA A 216 2.14 10.46 15.05
N ARG A 217 1.72 11.41 14.21
CA ARG A 217 1.07 12.66 14.61
C ARG A 217 -0.45 12.53 14.65
N GLY A 218 -1.01 11.43 14.19
CA GLY A 218 -2.45 11.21 14.09
C GLY A 218 -3.06 11.79 12.81
N VAL A 219 -2.26 11.94 11.75
CA VAL A 219 -2.77 12.27 10.42
C VAL A 219 -3.01 10.98 9.65
N ALA A 220 -4.23 10.78 9.19
CA ALA A 220 -4.60 9.70 8.28
C ALA A 220 -4.29 10.13 6.84
N TRP A 221 -3.45 9.36 6.15
CA TRP A 221 -3.06 9.57 4.77
C TRP A 221 -3.83 8.60 3.91
N VAL A 222 -4.69 9.14 3.06
CA VAL A 222 -5.59 8.39 2.18
C VAL A 222 -5.02 8.38 0.79
N SER A 223 -4.79 7.20 0.25
CA SER A 223 -4.34 6.94 -1.12
C SER A 223 -5.48 6.48 -2.00
N GLY A 224 -5.48 6.82 -3.27
CA GLY A 224 -6.52 6.39 -4.19
C GLY A 224 -6.37 7.01 -5.58
N ARG A 225 -7.42 6.96 -6.37
CA ARG A 225 -7.45 7.58 -7.72
C ARG A 225 -7.36 9.10 -7.68
N GLY A 226 -7.71 9.69 -6.55
CA GLY A 226 -7.57 11.12 -6.29
C GLY A 226 -6.18 11.56 -5.86
N GLY A 227 -5.20 10.67 -5.83
CA GLY A 227 -3.88 10.92 -5.30
C GLY A 227 -3.78 10.58 -3.81
N VAL A 228 -2.92 11.28 -3.07
CA VAL A 228 -2.76 11.10 -1.62
C VAL A 228 -3.16 12.38 -0.88
N ARG A 229 -3.93 12.23 0.20
CA ARG A 229 -4.36 13.35 1.07
C ARG A 229 -4.29 12.99 2.53
N GLY A 230 -3.96 13.97 3.37
CA GLY A 230 -3.90 13.82 4.81
C GLY A 230 -5.09 14.45 5.53
N TYR A 231 -5.48 13.84 6.65
CA TYR A 231 -6.58 14.29 7.50
C TYR A 231 -6.24 14.09 8.97
N TRP A 232 -6.45 15.12 9.79
CA TRP A 232 -6.48 14.95 11.23
C TRP A 232 -7.72 14.15 11.64
N VAL A 233 -7.54 13.12 12.42
CA VAL A 233 -8.62 12.24 12.91
C VAL A 233 -8.81 12.32 14.43
N ASN A 234 -8.03 13.14 15.09
CA ASN A 234 -8.13 13.44 16.52
C ASN A 234 -7.58 14.84 16.82
N GLY A 235 -7.75 15.29 18.06
CA GLY A 235 -7.22 16.56 18.51
C GLY A 235 -7.98 17.78 17.99
N LYS A 236 -7.53 18.97 18.41
CA LYS A 236 -8.15 20.25 18.05
C LYS A 236 -7.30 20.95 16.99
N HIS A 237 -7.87 21.15 15.81
CA HIS A 237 -7.18 21.72 14.66
C HIS A 237 -8.01 22.82 14.00
N ARG A 238 -7.32 23.75 13.34
CA ARG A 238 -7.96 24.73 12.48
C ARG A 238 -8.26 24.07 11.13
N ASP A 239 -9.51 24.05 10.77
CA ASP A 239 -9.95 23.58 9.46
C ASP A 239 -9.49 24.58 8.37
N PRO A 240 -8.65 24.16 7.42
CA PRO A 240 -8.11 25.07 6.42
C PRO A 240 -9.16 25.52 5.39
N VAL A 241 -10.29 24.81 5.30
CA VAL A 241 -11.40 25.15 4.37
C VAL A 241 -12.31 26.19 4.97
N THR A 242 -12.77 25.97 6.20
CA THR A 242 -13.74 26.84 6.87
C THR A 242 -13.08 27.93 7.70
N GLY A 243 -11.80 27.77 8.06
CA GLY A 243 -11.08 28.62 8.98
C GLY A 243 -11.49 28.47 10.46
N VAL A 244 -12.42 27.55 10.75
CA VAL A 244 -12.92 27.30 12.10
C VAL A 244 -12.01 26.30 12.82
N THR A 245 -11.76 26.53 14.10
CA THR A 245 -11.04 25.56 14.94
C THR A 245 -12.05 24.62 15.59
N ARG A 246 -11.91 23.33 15.32
CA ARG A 246 -12.81 22.29 15.85
C ARG A 246 -12.03 21.02 16.25
N VAL A 247 -12.70 20.12 16.92
CA VAL A 247 -12.14 18.80 17.25
C VAL A 247 -12.30 17.89 16.05
N ALA A 248 -11.21 17.25 15.63
CA ALA A 248 -11.24 16.19 14.65
C ALA A 248 -11.64 14.87 15.31
N THR A 249 -12.37 14.04 14.58
CA THR A 249 -12.68 12.65 14.93
C THR A 249 -12.67 11.78 13.68
N GLY A 250 -12.71 10.46 13.83
CA GLY A 250 -12.82 9.55 12.67
C GLY A 250 -14.09 9.76 11.85
N CYS A 251 -15.19 10.28 12.44
CA CYS A 251 -16.42 10.62 11.71
C CYS A 251 -16.49 12.09 11.26
N ALA A 252 -15.58 12.95 11.72
CA ALA A 252 -15.53 14.36 11.37
C ALA A 252 -14.07 14.84 11.25
N PRO A 253 -13.31 14.28 10.30
CA PRO A 253 -11.90 14.61 10.14
C PRO A 253 -11.71 16.04 9.65
N ILE A 254 -10.50 16.56 9.85
CA ILE A 254 -10.10 17.88 9.39
C ILE A 254 -8.99 17.71 8.36
N PRO A 255 -9.10 18.32 7.15
CA PRO A 255 -8.03 18.26 6.18
C PRO A 255 -6.69 18.72 6.75
N TYR A 256 -5.63 17.93 6.53
CA TYR A 256 -4.26 18.31 6.86
C TYR A 256 -3.71 19.18 5.74
N GLY A 257 -3.77 20.46 5.91
CA GLY A 257 -3.38 21.40 4.86
C GLY A 257 -4.32 21.38 3.66
N GLY A 258 -3.88 21.94 2.58
CA GLY A 258 -4.75 22.29 1.48
C GLY A 258 -4.54 21.50 0.18
N GLY A 259 -3.78 20.47 0.18
CA GLY A 259 -3.45 19.80 -1.07
C GLY A 259 -3.19 18.32 -0.94
N GLY A 260 -2.91 17.72 -2.05
CA GLY A 260 -2.51 16.33 -2.19
C GLY A 260 -1.51 16.17 -3.31
N THR A 261 -1.22 14.96 -3.69
CA THR A 261 -0.53 14.68 -4.95
C THR A 261 -1.38 15.15 -6.11
N GLU A 262 -0.77 15.30 -7.27
CA GLU A 262 -1.49 15.78 -8.43
C GLU A 262 -2.67 14.88 -8.80
N LEU A 263 -3.85 15.46 -8.79
CA LEU A 263 -5.08 14.82 -9.23
C LEU A 263 -5.26 15.03 -10.73
N GLY A 264 -5.74 14.03 -11.43
CA GLY A 264 -6.12 14.17 -12.83
C GLY A 264 -5.09 13.68 -13.83
N ARG A 265 -3.99 13.06 -13.42
CA ARG A 265 -3.29 12.17 -14.33
C ARG A 265 -4.18 10.98 -14.62
N THR A 266 -4.40 10.70 -15.89
CA THR A 266 -4.80 9.39 -16.37
C THR A 266 -3.61 8.47 -16.14
N GLY A 267 -3.41 8.05 -14.92
CA GLY A 267 -2.24 7.33 -14.47
C GLY A 267 -2.62 6.21 -13.52
N PRO A 268 -1.61 5.50 -13.02
CA PRO A 268 -1.80 4.45 -12.04
C PRO A 268 -2.56 4.95 -10.81
N LEU A 269 -3.23 4.03 -10.14
CA LEU A 269 -3.83 4.23 -8.84
C LEU A 269 -2.73 4.53 -7.81
N MET A 270 -2.88 5.57 -6.98
CA MET A 270 -2.07 5.69 -5.77
C MET A 270 -2.52 4.60 -4.80
N HIS A 271 -1.67 3.59 -4.63
CA HIS A 271 -2.03 2.37 -3.95
C HIS A 271 -1.94 2.52 -2.44
N ASN A 272 -0.74 2.78 -1.91
CA ASN A 272 -0.58 3.13 -0.50
C ASN A 272 0.39 4.29 -0.31
N SER A 273 0.41 4.86 0.91
CA SER A 273 1.31 5.95 1.25
C SER A 273 1.73 5.89 2.71
N TRP A 274 2.90 6.46 2.99
CA TRP A 274 3.43 6.56 4.34
C TRP A 274 4.15 7.89 4.55
N HIS A 275 3.81 8.58 5.61
CA HIS A 275 4.46 9.82 6.02
C HIS A 275 5.56 9.52 7.05
N ASN A 276 6.82 9.65 6.63
CA ASN A 276 7.94 9.51 7.55
C ASN A 276 8.22 10.83 8.27
N THR A 277 7.88 10.89 9.55
CA THR A 277 8.04 12.08 10.39
C THR A 277 9.50 12.37 10.79
N LYS A 278 10.46 11.53 10.41
CA LYS A 278 11.88 11.67 10.75
C LYS A 278 12.75 12.08 9.58
N LEU A 279 12.37 11.71 8.35
CA LEU A 279 13.11 12.11 7.16
C LEU A 279 13.05 13.62 6.96
N ALA A 280 14.09 14.14 6.33
CA ALA A 280 14.20 15.57 6.08
C ALA A 280 14.39 15.86 4.59
N VAL A 281 13.80 16.95 4.13
CA VAL A 281 14.03 17.53 2.82
C VAL A 281 14.23 19.03 2.95
N ASN A 282 15.27 19.56 2.26
CA ASN A 282 15.61 20.99 2.33
C ASN A 282 15.76 21.53 3.77
N GLY A 283 16.32 20.72 4.68
CA GLY A 283 16.49 21.07 6.10
C GLY A 283 15.22 20.98 6.95
N ARG A 284 14.07 20.65 6.37
CA ARG A 284 12.81 20.45 7.11
C ARG A 284 12.63 18.96 7.42
N LYS A 285 12.56 18.64 8.69
CA LYS A 285 12.30 17.29 9.18
C LYS A 285 10.80 17.01 9.19
N GLY A 286 10.42 15.79 8.78
CA GLY A 286 9.03 15.36 8.76
C GLY A 286 8.20 15.93 7.61
N ASP A 287 8.86 16.27 6.50
CA ASP A 287 8.22 16.80 5.29
C ASP A 287 8.33 15.83 4.09
N VAL A 288 8.53 14.55 4.36
CA VAL A 288 8.63 13.53 3.31
C VAL A 288 7.46 12.56 3.38
N LEU A 289 6.67 12.51 2.31
CA LEU A 289 5.68 11.48 2.07
C LEU A 289 6.22 10.50 1.03
N MET A 290 5.98 9.22 1.25
CA MET A 290 6.25 8.15 0.31
C MET A 290 4.93 7.59 -0.19
N ALA A 291 4.87 7.15 -1.43
CA ALA A 291 3.68 6.49 -1.98
C ALA A 291 4.04 5.51 -3.08
N THR A 292 3.14 4.58 -3.35
CA THR A 292 3.21 3.67 -4.48
C THR A 292 2.12 3.98 -5.48
N GLU A 293 2.45 3.82 -6.76
CA GLU A 293 1.50 3.80 -7.86
C GLU A 293 1.30 2.35 -8.29
N GLU A 294 0.06 1.92 -8.37
CA GLU A 294 -0.27 0.61 -8.90
C GLU A 294 -0.80 0.72 -10.32
N ASN A 295 -0.29 -0.12 -11.20
CA ASN A 295 -0.78 -0.22 -12.57
C ASN A 295 -1.43 -1.58 -12.78
N LEU A 296 -2.74 -1.57 -12.86
CA LEU A 296 -3.58 -2.75 -13.10
C LEU A 296 -3.81 -3.07 -14.59
N SER A 297 -3.13 -2.37 -15.51
CA SER A 297 -3.26 -2.69 -16.94
C SER A 297 -2.59 -4.03 -17.26
N SER A 298 -3.02 -4.66 -18.34
CA SER A 298 -2.40 -5.88 -18.88
C SER A 298 -0.90 -5.73 -19.18
N ALA A 299 -0.41 -4.48 -19.26
CA ALA A 299 0.99 -4.14 -19.46
C ALA A 299 1.67 -3.69 -18.15
N CYS A 300 1.32 -4.29 -17.00
CA CYS A 300 1.89 -3.90 -15.71
C CYS A 300 3.42 -4.10 -15.59
N GLN A 301 4.06 -4.50 -16.67
CA GLN A 301 5.50 -4.66 -16.78
C GLN A 301 6.27 -3.33 -16.79
N THR A 302 5.63 -2.21 -17.08
CA THR A 302 6.33 -0.95 -17.40
C THR A 302 5.99 0.21 -16.47
N SER A 303 5.16 0.02 -15.47
CA SER A 303 4.73 1.15 -14.63
C SER A 303 4.14 0.69 -13.31
N GLY A 304 4.16 1.57 -12.37
CA GLY A 304 3.82 1.34 -10.98
C GLY A 304 5.05 1.71 -10.17
N ARG A 305 5.18 3.01 -9.88
CA ARG A 305 6.39 3.58 -9.28
C ARG A 305 6.28 3.63 -7.75
N PHE A 306 7.42 3.56 -7.10
CA PHE A 306 7.58 4.11 -5.76
C PHE A 306 8.00 5.58 -5.89
N VAL A 307 7.38 6.47 -5.14
CA VAL A 307 7.54 7.91 -5.26
C VAL A 307 7.78 8.55 -3.90
N THR A 308 8.68 9.51 -3.83
CA THR A 308 8.86 10.38 -2.68
C THR A 308 8.37 11.79 -2.99
N TYR A 309 7.69 12.41 -2.03
CA TYR A 309 7.13 13.75 -2.16
C TYR A 309 7.62 14.68 -1.07
N ASP A 310 7.83 15.96 -1.44
CA ASP A 310 8.06 17.07 -0.51
C ASP A 310 6.71 17.65 -0.08
N LEU A 311 6.37 17.50 1.19
CA LEU A 311 5.22 18.17 1.80
C LEU A 311 5.46 19.69 1.99
N GLY A 312 6.69 20.07 2.08
CA GLY A 312 7.37 21.33 1.91
C GLY A 312 6.73 22.61 2.35
N GLY A 313 6.19 22.69 3.55
CA GLY A 313 5.58 23.93 4.05
C GLY A 313 4.37 24.42 3.23
N THR A 314 4.16 23.83 2.06
CA THR A 314 3.03 24.16 1.17
C THR A 314 1.80 23.32 1.51
N TYR A 315 1.98 22.16 2.10
CA TYR A 315 0.88 21.29 2.51
C TYR A 315 0.15 21.82 3.76
N GLY A 316 0.77 22.62 4.59
CA GLY A 316 0.15 23.30 5.74
C GLY A 316 -0.17 24.77 5.52
N GLY A 317 0.13 25.30 4.35
CA GLY A 317 0.03 26.74 4.08
C GLY A 317 -1.36 27.23 3.69
N ALA A 318 -1.54 28.55 3.72
CA ALA A 318 -2.80 29.27 3.42
C ALA A 318 -3.28 29.15 1.96
N GLY A 319 -2.66 28.29 1.15
CA GLY A 319 -2.92 28.16 -0.28
C GLY A 319 -4.25 27.53 -0.69
N PHE A 320 -5.07 27.13 0.28
CA PHE A 320 -6.33 26.46 0.02
C PHE A 320 -7.43 27.35 -0.60
N ARG A 321 -7.23 28.61 -0.65
CA ARG A 321 -8.19 29.52 -1.28
C ARG A 321 -8.08 29.47 -2.80
N GLY A 322 -8.59 28.39 -3.40
CA GLY A 322 -8.86 28.32 -4.82
C GLY A 322 -7.71 27.85 -5.72
N LYS A 323 -6.57 27.42 -5.17
CA LYS A 323 -5.53 26.72 -5.94
C LYS A 323 -5.06 25.49 -5.18
N PRO A 324 -5.15 24.28 -5.77
CA PRO A 324 -4.65 23.08 -5.13
C PRO A 324 -3.14 23.22 -4.94
N HIS A 325 -2.68 23.11 -3.70
CA HIS A 325 -1.28 22.87 -3.42
C HIS A 325 -0.98 21.42 -3.77
N ARG A 326 -0.05 21.25 -4.68
CA ARG A 326 0.43 19.94 -5.08
C ARG A 326 1.66 19.61 -4.27
N MET A 327 1.72 18.40 -3.73
CA MET A 327 2.96 17.85 -3.21
C MET A 327 3.94 17.78 -4.37
N ARG A 328 5.19 18.19 -4.14
CA ARG A 328 6.22 18.14 -5.16
C ARG A 328 6.88 16.78 -5.15
N GLU A 329 6.86 16.08 -6.26
CA GLU A 329 7.63 14.88 -6.49
C GLU A 329 9.13 15.19 -6.34
N LEU A 330 9.84 14.39 -5.56
CA LEU A 330 11.26 14.52 -5.31
C LEU A 330 12.07 13.55 -6.15
N ASP A 331 11.64 12.28 -6.16
CA ASP A 331 12.26 11.20 -6.90
C ASP A 331 11.28 10.04 -7.08
N THR A 332 11.58 9.19 -8.06
CA THR A 332 10.82 7.98 -8.35
C THR A 332 11.75 6.79 -8.55
N TRP A 333 11.24 5.60 -8.25
CA TRP A 333 11.97 4.39 -8.45
C TRP A 333 11.04 3.27 -8.97
N THR A 334 11.55 2.49 -9.93
CA THR A 334 10.94 1.25 -10.40
C THR A 334 11.99 0.16 -10.46
N PRO A 335 11.62 -1.13 -10.44
CA PRO A 335 12.56 -2.17 -10.79
C PRO A 335 13.15 -1.88 -12.17
N GLU A 336 14.47 -1.91 -12.24
CA GLU A 336 15.14 -1.68 -13.50
C GLU A 336 14.70 -2.71 -14.51
N GLN A 337 14.41 -2.19 -15.66
CA GLN A 337 14.25 -2.95 -16.86
C GLN A 337 13.35 -4.18 -16.75
N GLN A 338 12.32 -4.12 -17.47
CA GLN A 338 11.27 -5.11 -17.52
C GLN A 338 11.36 -5.98 -18.79
N GLU A 339 12.37 -5.77 -19.62
CA GLU A 339 12.53 -6.51 -20.86
C GLU A 339 12.68 -7.99 -20.59
N GLY A 340 11.76 -8.78 -21.12
CA GLY A 340 11.73 -10.22 -20.91
C GLY A 340 11.47 -10.65 -19.47
N ALA A 341 11.03 -9.74 -18.59
CA ALA A 341 10.65 -10.10 -17.25
C ALA A 341 9.33 -10.86 -17.27
N ASP A 342 9.35 -12.06 -16.74
CA ASP A 342 8.12 -12.79 -16.47
C ASP A 342 7.40 -12.12 -15.31
N GLY A 343 6.21 -11.59 -15.56
CA GLY A 343 5.34 -11.06 -14.54
C GLY A 343 5.31 -9.53 -14.43
N CYS A 344 4.43 -9.08 -13.58
CA CYS A 344 4.14 -7.68 -13.31
C CYS A 344 5.24 -7.03 -12.47
N ALA A 345 5.57 -5.80 -12.80
CA ALA A 345 6.53 -4.97 -12.08
C ALA A 345 5.89 -3.74 -11.47
N SER A 346 4.59 -3.73 -11.30
CA SER A 346 3.92 -2.65 -10.60
C SER A 346 4.26 -2.67 -9.10
N ALA A 347 4.43 -1.49 -8.51
CA ALA A 347 4.53 -1.36 -7.07
C ALA A 347 3.21 -1.71 -6.41
N HIS A 348 3.30 -2.30 -5.22
CA HIS A 348 2.17 -2.61 -4.36
C HIS A 348 2.43 -2.07 -2.96
N TYR A 349 2.19 -2.83 -1.88
CA TYR A 349 2.44 -2.35 -0.52
C TYR A 349 3.91 -2.22 -0.18
N PHE A 350 4.22 -1.24 0.64
CA PHE A 350 5.52 -1.06 1.25
C PHE A 350 5.42 -0.74 2.74
N THR A 351 6.47 -1.02 3.46
CA THR A 351 6.65 -0.55 4.83
C THR A 351 8.00 0.14 4.99
N ASP A 352 8.02 1.23 5.74
CA ASP A 352 9.22 1.94 6.14
C ASP A 352 9.67 1.46 7.52
N ARG A 353 10.94 1.11 7.65
CA ARG A 353 11.53 0.71 8.94
C ARG A 353 11.55 1.86 9.96
N GLY A 354 11.26 3.08 9.52
CA GLY A 354 11.24 4.30 10.33
C GLY A 354 12.54 5.10 10.31
N ASP A 355 13.54 4.64 9.58
CA ASP A 355 14.83 5.31 9.37
C ASP A 355 15.14 5.60 7.89
N GLY A 356 14.15 5.47 7.03
CA GLY A 356 14.28 5.67 5.60
C GLY A 356 14.80 4.44 4.85
N LEU A 357 14.65 3.25 5.43
CA LEU A 357 14.84 1.99 4.74
C LEU A 357 13.47 1.36 4.51
N VAL A 358 13.11 1.19 3.24
CA VAL A 358 11.81 0.71 2.79
C VAL A 358 11.93 -0.71 2.27
N ALA A 359 11.00 -1.59 2.66
CA ALA A 359 10.75 -2.88 2.01
C ALA A 359 9.46 -2.75 1.20
N ILE A 360 9.52 -3.05 -0.09
CA ILE A 360 8.42 -2.82 -1.02
C ILE A 360 8.20 -4.03 -1.93
N ALA A 361 6.94 -4.37 -2.15
CA ALA A 361 6.50 -5.41 -3.07
C ALA A 361 6.35 -4.87 -4.50
N PHE A 362 6.80 -5.67 -5.46
CA PHE A 362 6.67 -5.42 -6.90
C PHE A 362 6.19 -6.67 -7.64
N TYR A 363 5.12 -7.28 -7.18
CA TYR A 363 4.52 -8.49 -7.79
C TYR A 363 5.57 -9.52 -8.25
N GLY A 364 5.62 -9.83 -9.55
CA GLY A 364 6.58 -10.77 -10.14
C GLY A 364 8.05 -10.35 -10.06
N GLN A 365 8.33 -9.11 -9.68
CA GLN A 365 9.68 -8.62 -9.43
C GLN A 365 10.13 -8.81 -7.97
N GLY A 366 9.29 -9.43 -7.13
CA GLY A 366 9.62 -9.74 -5.74
C GLY A 366 9.69 -8.52 -4.83
N THR A 367 10.36 -8.68 -3.71
CA THR A 367 10.56 -7.61 -2.72
C THR A 367 11.87 -6.86 -2.98
N ARG A 368 11.78 -5.53 -2.98
CA ARG A 368 12.92 -4.63 -3.11
C ARG A 368 13.15 -3.87 -1.81
N PHE A 369 14.41 -3.56 -1.52
CA PHE A 369 14.79 -2.78 -0.36
C PHE A 369 15.41 -1.48 -0.82
N LEU A 370 14.79 -0.36 -0.47
CA LEU A 370 15.15 0.96 -0.95
C LEU A 370 15.67 1.82 0.20
N ASP A 371 16.81 2.49 -0.02
CA ASP A 371 17.30 3.55 0.85
C ASP A 371 16.73 4.89 0.37
N VAL A 372 15.87 5.49 1.17
CA VAL A 372 15.23 6.78 0.92
C VAL A 372 15.64 7.85 1.92
N ARG A 373 16.76 7.65 2.65
CA ARG A 373 17.31 8.66 3.57
C ARG A 373 17.64 9.96 2.86
N ASN A 374 18.06 9.88 1.60
CA ASN A 374 18.00 11.01 0.69
C ASN A 374 16.78 10.86 -0.24
N PRO A 375 15.65 11.54 0.05
CA PRO A 375 14.42 11.36 -0.70
C PRO A 375 14.46 11.90 -2.14
N ARG A 376 15.59 12.52 -2.54
CA ARG A 376 15.88 12.95 -3.91
C ARG A 376 16.78 12.01 -4.69
N ASN A 377 17.14 10.88 -4.09
CA ASN A 377 18.03 9.90 -4.70
C ASN A 377 17.77 8.53 -4.08
N ILE A 378 16.67 7.91 -4.49
CA ILE A 378 16.25 6.59 -4.05
C ILE A 378 17.24 5.55 -4.58
N LYS A 379 17.70 4.66 -3.71
CA LYS A 379 18.66 3.62 -4.09
C LYS A 379 18.20 2.26 -3.66
N GLN A 380 18.20 1.29 -4.58
CA GLN A 380 18.05 -0.11 -4.19
C GLN A 380 19.31 -0.59 -3.48
N VAL A 381 19.15 -1.14 -2.29
CA VAL A 381 20.25 -1.66 -1.45
C VAL A 381 20.23 -3.17 -1.31
N ALA A 382 19.06 -3.79 -1.48
CA ALA A 382 18.88 -5.24 -1.42
C ALA A 382 17.65 -5.68 -2.22
N TYR A 383 17.54 -6.98 -2.46
CA TYR A 383 16.34 -7.58 -3.06
C TYR A 383 16.20 -9.06 -2.70
N PHE A 384 14.93 -9.51 -2.71
CA PHE A 384 14.54 -10.90 -2.65
C PHE A 384 13.55 -11.17 -3.78
N ARG A 385 13.98 -11.90 -4.81
CA ARG A 385 13.18 -12.19 -6.01
C ARG A 385 13.21 -13.69 -6.32
N PRO A 386 12.32 -14.51 -5.72
CA PRO A 386 12.14 -15.89 -6.11
C PRO A 386 11.55 -16.02 -7.53
N ASN A 387 11.76 -17.17 -8.18
CA ASN A 387 11.32 -17.41 -9.57
C ASN A 387 9.80 -17.32 -9.75
N ASP A 388 9.06 -17.69 -8.72
CA ASP A 388 7.61 -17.73 -8.64
C ASP A 388 7.02 -16.60 -7.80
N ALA A 389 7.74 -15.49 -7.69
CA ALA A 389 7.28 -14.33 -6.93
C ALA A 389 5.97 -13.77 -7.48
N ASN A 390 5.05 -13.51 -6.59
CA ASN A 390 3.88 -12.67 -6.78
C ASN A 390 3.63 -11.90 -5.48
N THR A 391 4.58 -11.02 -5.19
CA THR A 391 4.71 -10.38 -3.88
C THR A 391 3.73 -9.24 -3.74
N TRP A 392 2.96 -9.24 -2.65
CA TRP A 392 1.93 -8.24 -2.35
C TRP A 392 2.37 -7.21 -1.33
N ALA A 393 3.02 -7.66 -0.24
CA ALA A 393 3.41 -6.77 0.84
C ALA A 393 4.66 -7.29 1.56
N ALA A 394 5.40 -6.37 2.19
CA ALA A 394 6.58 -6.70 2.97
C ALA A 394 6.56 -5.92 4.29
N TYR A 395 6.72 -6.60 5.40
CA TYR A 395 6.52 -6.07 6.74
C TYR A 395 7.79 -6.16 7.58
N TRP A 396 8.33 -5.00 7.98
CA TRP A 396 9.46 -4.93 8.88
C TRP A 396 9.13 -5.38 10.29
N ARG A 397 10.07 -6.16 10.87
CA ARG A 397 10.06 -6.53 12.28
C ARG A 397 11.41 -6.21 12.92
N PRO A 398 11.50 -6.17 14.27
CA PRO A 398 12.76 -5.97 14.96
C PRO A 398 13.85 -6.93 14.51
N GLY A 399 15.12 -6.49 14.58
CA GLY A 399 16.27 -7.32 14.18
C GLY A 399 16.49 -7.45 12.69
N GLY A 400 15.90 -6.55 11.87
CA GLY A 400 16.03 -6.57 10.43
C GLY A 400 15.23 -7.67 9.74
N LEU A 401 14.32 -8.30 10.44
CA LEU A 401 13.42 -9.31 9.88
C LEU A 401 12.38 -8.63 8.98
N VAL A 402 12.04 -9.30 7.90
CA VAL A 402 10.96 -8.92 6.99
C VAL A 402 10.13 -10.15 6.65
N PHE A 403 8.83 -10.03 6.89
CA PHE A 403 7.84 -11.02 6.50
C PHE A 403 7.17 -10.54 5.22
N ILE A 404 7.11 -11.40 4.23
CA ILE A 404 6.70 -11.07 2.87
C ILE A 404 5.45 -11.88 2.54
N ALA A 405 4.32 -11.21 2.37
CA ALA A 405 3.11 -11.83 1.86
C ALA A 405 3.24 -12.00 0.34
N ASP A 406 3.08 -13.22 -0.12
CA ASP A 406 3.20 -13.57 -1.53
C ASP A 406 2.04 -14.48 -1.92
N ASN A 407 1.38 -14.13 -3.00
CA ASN A 407 0.15 -14.80 -3.43
C ASN A 407 0.39 -16.24 -3.92
N GLU A 408 1.59 -16.52 -4.47
CA GLU A 408 1.96 -17.85 -4.97
C GLU A 408 2.74 -18.67 -3.93
N ARG A 409 3.49 -18.00 -3.07
CA ARG A 409 4.45 -18.64 -2.17
C ARG A 409 3.95 -18.76 -0.72
N GLY A 410 2.95 -17.97 -0.35
CA GLY A 410 2.50 -17.82 1.03
C GLY A 410 3.26 -16.73 1.76
N VAL A 411 4.01 -17.06 2.81
CA VAL A 411 4.80 -16.07 3.54
C VAL A 411 6.27 -16.47 3.54
N ASP A 412 7.11 -15.62 2.97
CA ASP A 412 8.55 -15.74 3.06
C ASP A 412 9.09 -14.91 4.24
N VAL A 413 10.10 -15.41 4.92
CA VAL A 413 10.78 -14.71 6.00
C VAL A 413 12.23 -14.49 5.62
N VAL A 414 12.67 -13.24 5.62
CA VAL A 414 14.04 -12.87 5.31
C VAL A 414 14.62 -11.96 6.39
N ARG A 415 15.97 -11.92 6.49
CA ARG A 415 16.69 -10.97 7.34
C ARG A 415 17.52 -10.05 6.47
N PHE A 416 17.29 -8.75 6.60
CA PHE A 416 18.09 -7.71 5.93
C PHE A 416 19.40 -7.44 6.67
N GLY A 417 20.48 -7.16 5.93
CA GLY A 417 21.75 -6.68 6.50
C GLY A 417 22.76 -7.77 6.84
N THR A 418 22.58 -8.99 6.35
CA THR A 418 23.64 -9.99 6.36
C THR A 418 24.71 -9.59 5.37
N ALA A 419 25.99 -9.69 5.78
CA ALA A 419 27.15 -9.23 5.01
C ALA A 419 27.08 -9.70 3.56
N ALA A 420 27.24 -8.76 2.65
CA ALA A 420 27.46 -9.07 1.25
C ALA A 420 28.63 -10.07 1.14
N GLY A 421 28.36 -11.32 0.74
CA GLY A 421 29.45 -12.24 0.54
C GLY A 421 29.15 -13.72 0.48
N LYS A 422 27.98 -14.14 0.85
CA LYS A 422 27.55 -15.51 0.49
C LYS A 422 26.31 -15.37 -0.39
N ALA A 423 26.48 -15.58 -1.70
CA ALA A 423 25.38 -16.05 -2.51
C ALA A 423 24.81 -17.26 -1.73
N GLY A 424 23.74 -17.01 -0.99
CA GLY A 424 23.04 -18.06 -0.29
C GLY A 424 22.74 -19.13 -1.33
N ALA A 425 22.86 -20.38 -0.97
CA ALA A 425 22.38 -21.48 -1.81
C ALA A 425 21.03 -21.06 -2.38
N ALA A 426 20.82 -21.31 -3.67
CA ALA A 426 19.53 -21.09 -4.32
C ALA A 426 18.43 -21.51 -3.34
N PRO A 427 17.35 -20.73 -3.18
CA PRO A 427 16.29 -21.10 -2.26
C PRO A 427 16.02 -22.57 -2.41
N VAL A 428 16.14 -23.31 -1.31
CA VAL A 428 15.79 -24.73 -1.35
C VAL A 428 14.38 -24.75 -1.87
N GLN A 429 14.17 -25.40 -2.99
CA GLN A 429 12.85 -25.54 -3.59
C GLN A 429 11.94 -26.03 -2.47
N ALA A 430 10.97 -25.22 -2.08
CA ALA A 430 10.06 -25.60 -1.01
C ALA A 430 9.52 -26.99 -1.29
N PRO A 431 9.45 -27.89 -0.33
CA PRO A 431 8.85 -29.19 -0.55
C PRO A 431 7.46 -28.95 -1.16
N PRO A 432 7.02 -29.78 -2.12
CA PRO A 432 5.74 -29.59 -2.76
C PRO A 432 4.67 -29.45 -1.69
N ALA A 433 3.94 -28.35 -1.75
CA ALA A 433 2.88 -28.07 -0.79
C ALA A 433 1.97 -29.28 -0.66
N PRO A 434 1.57 -29.70 0.56
CA PRO A 434 0.63 -30.78 0.70
C PRO A 434 -0.59 -30.47 -0.18
N LYS A 435 -1.00 -31.45 -0.99
CA LYS A 435 -2.17 -31.29 -1.89
C LYS A 435 -3.36 -30.84 -1.04
N ARG A 436 -3.66 -29.55 -1.10
CA ARG A 436 -4.90 -29.05 -0.53
C ARG A 436 -6.06 -29.61 -1.31
N PRO A 437 -7.21 -29.89 -0.68
CA PRO A 437 -8.42 -30.06 -1.44
C PRO A 437 -8.55 -28.82 -2.33
N SER A 438 -8.54 -29.04 -3.63
CA SER A 438 -8.73 -27.98 -4.61
C SER A 438 -10.08 -27.35 -4.34
N LEU A 439 -10.10 -26.13 -3.81
CA LEU A 439 -11.23 -25.27 -4.04
C LEU A 439 -11.21 -25.03 -5.55
N ASN A 440 -12.04 -25.76 -6.28
CA ASN A 440 -12.29 -25.52 -7.70
C ASN A 440 -13.06 -24.19 -7.81
N LEU A 441 -12.36 -23.11 -7.53
CA LEU A 441 -12.83 -21.81 -7.98
C LEU A 441 -12.53 -21.76 -9.48
N PRO A 442 -13.52 -21.46 -10.32
CA PRO A 442 -13.31 -21.26 -11.74
C PRO A 442 -12.20 -20.23 -11.96
N SER A 443 -11.27 -20.50 -12.87
CA SER A 443 -10.10 -19.65 -13.15
C SER A 443 -10.46 -18.23 -13.59
N ASP A 444 -11.67 -18.03 -14.10
CA ASP A 444 -12.24 -16.73 -14.47
C ASP A 444 -12.63 -15.88 -13.26
N GLN A 445 -12.75 -16.47 -12.09
CA GLN A 445 -13.10 -15.76 -10.86
C GLN A 445 -11.87 -15.21 -10.10
N LEU A 446 -10.67 -15.69 -10.41
CA LEU A 446 -9.42 -15.17 -9.86
C LEU A 446 -8.97 -13.86 -10.53
N GLY A 447 -9.52 -13.51 -11.68
CA GLY A 447 -9.17 -12.31 -12.44
C GLY A 447 -9.63 -10.98 -11.83
N TRP A 448 -10.29 -11.00 -10.68
CA TRP A 448 -10.78 -9.80 -9.99
C TRP A 448 -10.02 -9.46 -8.70
N LEU A 449 -9.24 -10.38 -8.21
CA LEU A 449 -8.19 -10.05 -7.25
C LEU A 449 -7.26 -9.07 -7.95
N CYS A 450 -6.76 -8.03 -7.29
CA CYS A 450 -5.80 -7.09 -7.86
C CYS A 450 -4.88 -7.88 -8.76
N ALA A 451 -5.07 -7.74 -10.05
CA ALA A 451 -4.82 -8.72 -11.08
C ALA A 451 -3.55 -9.54 -10.85
N THR A 452 -3.67 -10.77 -10.44
CA THR A 452 -2.50 -11.63 -10.43
C THR A 452 -2.01 -11.74 -11.87
N PRO A 453 -0.78 -11.37 -12.19
CA PRO A 453 -0.28 -11.34 -13.57
C PRO A 453 -0.41 -12.66 -14.32
N LYS A 454 -0.49 -13.79 -13.61
CA LYS A 454 -0.67 -15.12 -14.19
C LYS A 454 -2.11 -15.46 -14.56
N SER A 455 -3.10 -14.77 -14.01
CA SER A 455 -4.51 -14.97 -14.38
C SER A 455 -4.90 -14.22 -15.66
N MET A 456 -4.05 -13.32 -16.13
CA MET A 456 -4.28 -12.57 -17.37
C MET A 456 -3.65 -13.20 -18.61
N THR A 457 -2.91 -14.31 -18.48
CA THR A 457 -2.22 -15.02 -19.58
C THR A 457 -2.86 -16.37 -19.94
N GLY A 458 -4.09 -16.61 -19.51
CA GLY A 458 -4.90 -17.78 -19.86
C GLY A 458 -5.75 -17.54 -21.09
#